data_75a570920ece0e15261726e741961f1c
#
_entry.id   75a570920ece0e15261726e741961f1c
#
_cell.length_a   1.000
_cell.length_b   1.000
_cell.length_c   1.000
_cell.angle_alpha   90.00
_cell.angle_beta   90.00
_cell.angle_gamma   90.00
#
_symmetry.space_group_name_H-M   'P 1'
#
loop_
_entity.id
_entity.type
_entity.pdbx_description
1 polymer ?
#
loop_
_entity_poly.entity_id
_entity_poly.type
_entity_poly.pdbx_seq_one_letter_code
_entity_poly.pdbx_strand_id
1 'polypeptide(L)'
;MDFEMEEESGKQQQLPRFLPHGSDIHSSDQHMIDLKVDKQKQMTEVEIDKQKPMTEVKMDKQKQTTKVEMDIRKQMAEVEMDDMDIGKSVQELTMEKEEIAAEEEDFSCYRRAWESRRGPEGCSFFEDTTQLSSMHFTHLTPKPSLDDAIVAETLQILSIKLTEIKGGFKLPLSVYGVVAARDSVDNNRNLLFAHSRIAPQRIRQHNPYLRLIGPSRAILCRDPVRFEIQLKVERGAVSRDRALISATRDFYVRHPGVHTICFENRFCKIELCVERLVETIQATICSVRVVKQGTRQRVESRCRVSCSTTSYSRKIIDGKPTYVANAPSGEVVLLDRLKKPMPSGSEGYLDLSRRVVSVEHEGSLKVVVQTCSSSGDIIAEGHVSLASEYFGFSQKRFNVDDAELEVTVAWSLLVVDKDDILRPVAV
;
A
#
# COMPACT_ATOMS: atom_id res chain seq x y z
N MET A 1 -55.43 30.45 26.29
CA MET A 1 -55.33 28.99 26.18
C MET A 1 -53.88 28.65 26.42
N ASP A 2 -53.63 28.30 27.66
CA ASP A 2 -52.32 27.98 28.21
C ASP A 2 -51.95 26.59 27.78
N PHE A 3 -50.66 26.41 27.34
CA PHE A 3 -50.05 25.12 27.27
C PHE A 3 -48.79 25.11 28.12
N GLU A 4 -48.89 24.28 29.15
CA GLU A 4 -47.86 23.98 30.13
C GLU A 4 -46.61 23.40 29.51
N MET A 5 -45.45 23.86 30.01
CA MET A 5 -44.13 23.23 29.77
C MET A 5 -43.92 22.14 30.81
N GLU A 6 -43.78 20.91 30.38
CA GLU A 6 -43.23 19.83 31.21
C GLU A 6 -41.70 19.78 31.09
N GLU A 7 -41.05 19.99 32.20
CA GLU A 7 -39.61 19.74 32.39
C GLU A 7 -39.38 18.23 32.56
N GLU A 8 -38.73 17.62 31.60
CA GLU A 8 -38.10 16.26 31.79
C GLU A 8 -36.65 16.38 32.19
N SER A 9 -36.36 15.92 33.39
CA SER A 9 -35.06 15.88 34.03
C SER A 9 -34.10 14.89 33.33
N GLY A 10 -32.98 15.41 32.82
CA GLY A 10 -31.89 14.63 32.24
C GLY A 10 -31.14 13.80 33.29
N LYS A 11 -31.13 12.51 33.12
CA LYS A 11 -30.19 11.62 33.81
C LYS A 11 -28.86 11.60 33.08
N GLN A 12 -27.85 12.21 33.66
CA GLN A 12 -26.45 12.06 33.26
C GLN A 12 -26.01 10.61 33.51
N GLN A 13 -25.69 9.88 32.46
CA GLN A 13 -24.94 8.62 32.56
C GLN A 13 -23.45 8.93 32.67
N GLN A 14 -22.88 8.59 33.83
CA GLN A 14 -21.44 8.64 34.10
C GLN A 14 -20.71 7.53 33.30
N LEU A 15 -19.70 7.93 32.55
CA LEU A 15 -18.70 7.03 31.96
C LEU A 15 -17.77 6.47 33.06
N PRO A 16 -17.39 5.20 33.02
CA PRO A 16 -16.48 4.63 33.98
C PRO A 16 -15.05 5.15 33.78
N ARG A 17 -14.45 5.68 34.85
CA ARG A 17 -13.03 6.02 34.95
C ARG A 17 -12.22 4.74 35.02
N PHE A 18 -11.33 4.50 34.11
CA PHE A 18 -10.26 3.52 34.26
C PHE A 18 -9.15 4.11 35.13
N LEU A 19 -8.91 3.46 36.25
CA LEU A 19 -7.72 3.65 37.09
C LEU A 19 -6.60 2.76 36.54
N PRO A 20 -5.35 3.21 36.46
CA PRO A 20 -4.24 2.35 36.10
C PRO A 20 -3.82 1.48 37.30
N HIS A 21 -3.89 0.18 37.11
CA HIS A 21 -3.24 -0.76 38.04
C HIS A 21 -1.72 -0.68 37.85
N GLY A 22 -1.03 -0.49 38.98
CA GLY A 22 0.41 -0.53 39.05
C GLY A 22 0.94 -1.90 38.69
N SER A 23 1.93 -1.91 37.82
CA SER A 23 2.67 -3.09 37.43
C SER A 23 3.78 -3.38 38.44
N ASP A 24 3.79 -4.57 39.00
CA ASP A 24 4.89 -5.17 39.70
C ASP A 24 6.07 -5.39 38.75
N ILE A 25 7.08 -4.54 38.85
CA ILE A 25 8.42 -4.74 38.27
C ILE A 25 9.34 -5.23 39.36
N HIS A 26 9.32 -6.52 39.64
CA HIS A 26 10.37 -7.20 40.40
C HIS A 26 10.30 -8.70 40.16
N SER A 27 10.94 -9.16 39.08
CA SER A 27 11.32 -10.58 38.91
C SER A 27 12.32 -10.90 37.80
N SER A 28 12.73 -9.94 36.96
CA SER A 28 13.63 -10.23 35.83
C SER A 28 15.12 -9.92 36.07
N ASP A 29 15.44 -9.12 37.11
CA ASP A 29 16.83 -8.72 37.38
C ASP A 29 17.61 -9.74 38.22
N GLN A 30 16.94 -10.59 39.01
CA GLN A 30 17.60 -11.60 39.82
C GLN A 30 18.18 -12.75 38.95
N HIS A 31 17.50 -13.10 37.85
CA HIS A 31 17.95 -14.19 36.98
C HIS A 31 19.14 -13.83 36.09
N MET A 32 19.35 -12.54 35.83
CA MET A 32 20.52 -12.06 35.07
C MET A 32 21.78 -11.92 35.93
N ILE A 33 21.66 -11.78 37.23
CA ILE A 33 22.78 -11.69 38.16
C ILE A 33 23.34 -13.08 38.45
N ASP A 34 22.51 -14.09 38.61
CA ASP A 34 22.93 -15.48 38.85
C ASP A 34 23.64 -16.10 37.64
N LEU A 35 23.27 -15.75 36.41
CA LEU A 35 23.96 -16.20 35.19
C LEU A 35 25.35 -15.56 34.98
N LYS A 36 25.63 -14.42 35.60
CA LYS A 36 26.96 -13.78 35.56
C LYS A 36 27.93 -14.34 36.59
N VAL A 37 27.44 -14.80 37.74
CA VAL A 37 28.27 -15.37 38.81
C VAL A 37 28.75 -16.77 38.45
N ASP A 38 27.94 -17.60 37.78
CA ASP A 38 28.32 -18.93 37.33
C ASP A 38 29.37 -18.93 36.18
N LYS A 39 29.33 -17.92 35.32
CA LYS A 39 30.37 -17.78 34.29
C LYS A 39 31.72 -17.34 34.79
N GLN A 40 31.75 -16.66 35.94
CA GLN A 40 33.01 -16.21 36.55
C GLN A 40 33.66 -17.30 37.42
N LYS A 41 32.89 -18.26 37.91
CA LYS A 41 33.44 -19.44 38.67
C LYS A 41 34.04 -20.53 37.76
N GLN A 42 33.63 -20.63 36.51
CA GLN A 42 34.22 -21.60 35.54
C GLN A 42 35.49 -21.12 34.89
N MET A 43 35.93 -19.87 35.08
CA MET A 43 37.16 -19.33 34.53
C MET A 43 38.37 -19.38 35.46
N THR A 44 38.24 -19.85 36.71
CA THR A 44 39.34 -19.86 37.71
C THR A 44 39.88 -21.25 38.07
N GLU A 45 39.41 -22.31 37.44
CA GLU A 45 39.89 -23.69 37.73
C GLU A 45 40.74 -24.38 36.64
N VAL A 46 41.21 -23.66 35.61
CA VAL A 46 42.16 -24.21 34.60
C VAL A 46 43.40 -23.36 34.52
N GLU A 47 44.10 -23.24 35.62
CA GLU A 47 45.52 -22.88 35.62
C GLU A 47 46.21 -23.75 36.67
N ILE A 48 46.89 -24.80 36.19
CA ILE A 48 48.13 -25.46 36.63
C ILE A 48 48.16 -26.85 35.94
N ASP A 49 48.76 -26.98 34.79
CA ASP A 49 49.80 -28.01 34.57
C ASP A 49 50.60 -27.82 33.25
N LYS A 50 51.88 -27.60 33.42
CA LYS A 50 53.03 -28.08 32.64
C LYS A 50 53.38 -27.45 31.28
N GLN A 51 54.52 -26.80 31.37
CA GLN A 51 55.45 -26.38 30.31
C GLN A 51 55.75 -27.46 29.27
N LYS A 52 55.47 -27.16 27.99
CA LYS A 52 56.12 -27.71 26.81
C LYS A 52 56.48 -26.56 25.85
N PRO A 53 57.48 -26.68 24.99
CA PRO A 53 58.14 -25.56 24.34
C PRO A 53 57.22 -24.79 23.37
N MET A 54 57.18 -23.48 23.56
CA MET A 54 56.20 -22.50 23.13
C MET A 54 56.23 -22.15 21.61
N THR A 55 57.07 -22.80 20.81
CA THR A 55 57.22 -22.48 19.37
C THR A 55 56.48 -23.42 18.42
N GLU A 56 56.35 -24.71 18.71
CA GLU A 56 55.63 -25.66 17.85
C GLU A 56 54.10 -25.57 18.01
N VAL A 57 53.63 -25.33 19.24
CA VAL A 57 52.18 -25.23 19.53
C VAL A 57 51.55 -23.96 18.94
N LYS A 58 52.33 -22.89 18.75
CA LYS A 58 51.84 -21.67 18.08
C LYS A 58 51.67 -21.83 16.57
N MET A 59 52.56 -22.58 15.91
CA MET A 59 52.45 -22.82 14.45
C MET A 59 51.32 -23.77 14.11
N ASP A 60 51.03 -24.77 14.91
CA ASP A 60 49.88 -25.67 14.65
C ASP A 60 48.54 -25.03 14.99
N LYS A 61 48.44 -24.21 16.03
CA LYS A 61 47.22 -23.42 16.29
C LYS A 61 46.95 -22.42 15.17
N GLN A 62 47.99 -21.77 14.65
CA GLN A 62 47.84 -20.79 13.57
C GLN A 62 47.41 -21.47 12.25
N LYS A 63 47.94 -22.66 11.94
CA LYS A 63 47.52 -23.47 10.80
C LYS A 63 46.11 -24.02 10.95
N GLN A 64 45.71 -24.45 12.16
CA GLN A 64 44.35 -24.88 12.45
C GLN A 64 43.33 -23.70 12.36
N THR A 65 43.68 -22.52 12.88
CA THR A 65 42.82 -21.33 12.80
C THR A 65 42.65 -20.89 11.35
N THR A 66 43.73 -20.88 10.55
CA THR A 66 43.65 -20.53 9.11
C THR A 66 42.83 -21.54 8.31
N LYS A 67 42.92 -22.83 8.66
CA LYS A 67 42.14 -23.87 8.01
C LYS A 67 40.68 -23.80 8.36
N VAL A 68 40.35 -23.53 9.64
CA VAL A 68 38.97 -23.31 10.09
C VAL A 68 38.38 -22.04 9.49
N GLU A 69 39.14 -20.95 9.38
CA GLU A 69 38.69 -19.73 8.70
C GLU A 69 38.49 -19.95 7.18
N MET A 70 39.35 -20.73 6.53
CA MET A 70 39.17 -21.11 5.13
C MET A 70 37.98 -22.04 4.93
N ASP A 71 37.76 -23.00 5.82
CA ASP A 71 36.60 -23.89 5.75
C ASP A 71 35.31 -23.15 6.07
N ILE A 72 35.29 -22.19 7.02
CA ILE A 72 34.17 -21.31 7.28
C ILE A 72 33.90 -20.38 6.09
N ARG A 73 34.95 -19.79 5.49
CA ARG A 73 34.79 -19.00 4.25
C ARG A 73 34.28 -19.83 3.09
N LYS A 74 34.73 -21.06 2.97
CA LYS A 74 34.25 -21.98 1.93
C LYS A 74 32.83 -22.43 2.17
N GLN A 75 32.44 -22.74 3.42
CA GLN A 75 31.05 -23.01 3.80
C GLN A 75 30.15 -21.78 3.67
N MET A 76 30.63 -20.60 4.02
CA MET A 76 29.87 -19.35 3.78
C MET A 76 29.72 -19.05 2.29
N ALA A 77 30.74 -19.31 1.47
CA ALA A 77 30.64 -19.19 0.01
C ALA A 77 29.72 -20.26 -0.60
N GLU A 78 29.70 -21.48 -0.07
CA GLU A 78 28.79 -22.55 -0.51
C GLU A 78 27.32 -22.31 -0.04
N VAL A 79 27.14 -21.67 1.10
CA VAL A 79 25.78 -21.30 1.62
C VAL A 79 25.24 -20.06 0.93
N GLU A 80 26.06 -19.18 0.37
CA GLU A 80 25.66 -18.01 -0.39
C GLU A 80 25.30 -18.29 -1.86
N MET A 81 25.67 -19.43 -2.41
CA MET A 81 25.28 -19.85 -3.76
C MET A 81 23.90 -20.52 -3.74
N ASP A 82 22.94 -19.76 -4.08
CA ASP A 82 21.56 -20.21 -4.29
C ASP A 82 21.42 -20.95 -5.62
N ASP A 83 20.39 -21.81 -5.75
CA ASP A 83 20.03 -22.52 -7.01
C ASP A 83 19.92 -21.59 -8.25
N MET A 84 19.76 -20.29 -8.04
CA MET A 84 19.75 -19.28 -9.10
C MET A 84 21.12 -18.83 -9.58
N ASP A 85 22.14 -19.00 -8.77
CA ASP A 85 23.51 -18.58 -9.07
C ASP A 85 24.35 -19.71 -9.66
N ILE A 86 23.80 -20.93 -9.67
CA ILE A 86 24.41 -22.07 -10.34
C ILE A 86 24.51 -21.78 -11.85
N GLY A 87 25.75 -21.61 -12.32
CA GLY A 87 26.04 -21.32 -13.73
C GLY A 87 26.41 -19.88 -14.06
N LYS A 88 26.32 -18.94 -13.10
CA LYS A 88 26.84 -17.58 -13.28
C LYS A 88 28.33 -17.50 -13.02
N SER A 89 29.03 -16.67 -13.78
CA SER A 89 30.44 -16.37 -13.52
C SER A 89 30.56 -15.46 -12.29
N VAL A 90 31.74 -15.52 -11.63
CA VAL A 90 32.07 -14.63 -10.50
C VAL A 90 31.94 -13.16 -10.90
N GLN A 91 32.27 -12.84 -12.15
CA GLN A 91 32.12 -11.48 -12.69
C GLN A 91 30.63 -11.03 -12.77
N GLU A 92 29.74 -11.90 -13.23
CA GLU A 92 28.31 -11.61 -13.29
C GLU A 92 27.72 -11.37 -11.90
N LEU A 93 28.10 -12.20 -10.92
CA LEU A 93 27.64 -12.02 -9.52
C LEU A 93 28.17 -10.73 -8.91
N THR A 94 29.41 -10.34 -9.24
CA THR A 94 29.96 -9.06 -8.75
C THR A 94 29.23 -7.89 -9.36
N MET A 95 28.99 -7.89 -10.67
CA MET A 95 28.22 -6.83 -11.36
C MET A 95 26.80 -6.72 -10.82
N GLU A 96 26.12 -7.83 -10.54
CA GLU A 96 24.80 -7.81 -9.93
C GLU A 96 24.78 -7.16 -8.54
N LYS A 97 25.77 -7.46 -7.71
CA LYS A 97 25.91 -6.85 -6.38
C LYS A 97 26.19 -5.34 -6.47
N GLU A 98 27.05 -4.93 -7.42
CA GLU A 98 27.37 -3.52 -7.66
C GLU A 98 26.14 -2.74 -8.15
N GLU A 99 25.36 -3.29 -9.07
CA GLU A 99 24.14 -2.64 -9.55
C GLU A 99 23.07 -2.48 -8.44
N ILE A 100 22.86 -3.54 -7.62
CA ILE A 100 21.96 -3.46 -6.47
C ILE A 100 22.43 -2.38 -5.49
N ALA A 101 23.72 -2.34 -5.19
CA ALA A 101 24.31 -1.36 -4.28
C ALA A 101 24.16 0.07 -4.83
N ALA A 102 24.30 0.26 -6.14
CA ALA A 102 24.11 1.55 -6.80
C ALA A 102 22.64 2.01 -6.71
N GLU A 103 21.67 1.14 -6.99
CA GLU A 103 20.22 1.46 -6.84
C GLU A 103 19.86 1.81 -5.39
N GLU A 104 20.39 1.05 -4.42
CA GLU A 104 20.14 1.31 -2.99
C GLU A 104 20.79 2.63 -2.55
N GLU A 105 21.97 2.98 -3.06
CA GLU A 105 22.61 4.27 -2.78
C GLU A 105 21.88 5.42 -3.42
N ASP A 106 21.44 5.31 -4.68
CA ASP A 106 20.62 6.34 -5.35
C ASP A 106 19.33 6.61 -4.57
N PHE A 107 18.66 5.54 -4.11
CA PHE A 107 17.48 5.67 -3.27
C PHE A 107 17.81 6.31 -1.90
N SER A 108 18.94 5.98 -1.32
CA SER A 108 19.43 6.55 -0.06
C SER A 108 19.79 8.04 -0.22
N CYS A 109 20.36 8.42 -1.36
CA CYS A 109 20.60 9.83 -1.70
C CYS A 109 19.29 10.62 -1.82
N TYR A 110 18.30 10.05 -2.49
CA TYR A 110 16.95 10.63 -2.57
C TYR A 110 16.35 10.80 -1.16
N ARG A 111 16.41 9.77 -0.33
CA ARG A 111 15.92 9.80 1.06
C ARG A 111 16.58 10.94 1.85
N ARG A 112 17.91 11.01 1.85
CA ARG A 112 18.66 12.09 2.55
C ARG A 112 18.27 13.47 2.02
N ALA A 113 18.09 13.62 0.72
CA ALA A 113 17.65 14.89 0.11
C ALA A 113 16.22 15.26 0.54
N TRP A 114 15.33 14.28 0.68
CA TRP A 114 13.97 14.49 1.18
C TRP A 114 13.99 14.91 2.65
N GLU A 115 14.70 14.16 3.50
CA GLU A 115 14.85 14.43 4.94
C GLU A 115 15.48 15.81 5.21
N SER A 116 16.49 16.20 4.42
CA SER A 116 17.13 17.51 4.52
C SER A 116 16.19 18.67 4.19
N ARG A 117 15.27 18.50 3.25
CA ARG A 117 14.32 19.56 2.87
C ARG A 117 13.13 19.65 3.82
N ARG A 118 12.63 18.51 4.28
CA ARG A 118 11.36 18.39 5.01
C ARG A 118 11.52 18.30 6.53
N GLY A 119 12.66 17.83 7.02
CA GLY A 119 12.95 17.77 8.44
C GLY A 119 12.86 19.14 9.16
N PRO A 120 13.44 20.22 8.62
CA PRO A 120 13.32 21.56 9.20
C PRO A 120 11.91 22.13 9.21
N GLU A 121 11.04 21.70 8.29
CA GLU A 121 9.65 22.16 8.19
C GLU A 121 8.71 21.49 9.22
N GLY A 122 9.26 20.74 10.19
CA GLY A 122 8.47 19.99 11.20
C GLY A 122 7.65 18.86 10.59
N CYS A 123 8.02 18.43 9.39
CA CYS A 123 7.39 17.32 8.72
C CYS A 123 7.95 15.99 9.24
N SER A 124 7.13 15.02 9.16
CA SER A 124 7.19 13.60 9.33
C SER A 124 8.55 12.95 8.99
N PHE A 125 8.71 11.72 9.43
CA PHE A 125 9.80 10.86 8.96
C PHE A 125 9.58 10.45 7.50
N PHE A 126 10.65 10.05 6.84
CA PHE A 126 10.60 9.64 5.43
C PHE A 126 9.60 8.51 5.16
N GLU A 127 9.41 7.62 6.10
CA GLU A 127 8.49 6.48 6.03
C GLU A 127 7.04 6.82 6.31
N ASP A 128 6.75 8.01 6.83
CA ASP A 128 5.41 8.37 7.21
C ASP A 128 4.47 8.41 6.02
N THR A 129 3.26 7.95 6.27
CA THR A 129 2.19 7.96 5.30
C THR A 129 1.31 9.19 5.48
N THR A 130 0.63 9.59 4.41
CA THR A 130 -0.37 10.66 4.49
C THR A 130 -1.41 10.33 5.56
N GLN A 131 -1.70 11.29 6.43
CA GLN A 131 -2.72 11.20 7.47
C GLN A 131 -4.02 11.90 7.04
N LEU A 132 -4.02 12.53 5.88
CA LEU A 132 -5.19 13.21 5.36
C LEU A 132 -6.26 12.20 4.96
N SER A 133 -7.47 12.43 5.45
CA SER A 133 -8.63 11.62 5.11
C SER A 133 -9.11 11.91 3.69
N SER A 134 -9.45 10.88 2.94
CA SER A 134 -10.18 11.03 1.67
C SER A 134 -11.61 11.55 1.87
N MET A 135 -12.09 11.61 3.10
CA MET A 135 -13.42 12.09 3.47
C MET A 135 -13.37 13.44 4.19
N HIS A 136 -12.27 14.19 4.07
CA HIS A 136 -12.03 15.40 4.86
C HIS A 136 -13.19 16.40 4.75
N PHE A 137 -13.66 16.65 3.54
CA PHE A 137 -14.75 17.59 3.28
C PHE A 137 -16.13 16.94 3.11
N THR A 138 -16.30 15.65 3.40
CA THR A 138 -17.57 14.93 3.21
C THR A 138 -18.72 15.53 4.03
N HIS A 139 -18.43 16.05 5.21
CA HIS A 139 -19.44 16.63 6.13
C HIS A 139 -19.56 18.14 6.03
N LEU A 140 -18.98 18.77 5.01
CA LEU A 140 -19.14 20.20 4.82
C LEU A 140 -20.61 20.58 4.61
N THR A 141 -21.02 21.65 5.29
CA THR A 141 -22.27 22.35 4.98
C THR A 141 -22.01 23.43 3.93
N PRO A 142 -22.99 23.84 3.11
CA PRO A 142 -22.79 24.69 1.92
C PRO A 142 -22.24 26.10 2.15
N LYS A 143 -21.55 26.40 3.24
CA LYS A 143 -21.04 27.73 3.56
C LYS A 143 -19.61 27.80 4.10
N PRO A 144 -18.61 27.12 3.56
CA PRO A 144 -17.22 27.51 3.81
C PRO A 144 -16.76 28.49 2.74
N SER A 145 -15.81 29.32 3.06
CA SER A 145 -14.95 29.90 2.04
C SER A 145 -14.23 28.72 1.36
N LEU A 146 -14.56 28.48 0.11
CA LEU A 146 -14.11 27.32 -0.68
C LEU A 146 -12.62 27.40 -1.08
N ASP A 147 -11.84 28.28 -0.43
CA ASP A 147 -10.44 28.51 -0.80
C ASP A 147 -9.55 27.31 -0.53
N ASP A 148 -9.90 26.47 0.47
CA ASP A 148 -9.13 25.31 0.90
C ASP A 148 -9.61 23.98 0.30
N ALA A 149 -10.75 23.97 -0.36
CA ALA A 149 -11.41 22.81 -0.93
C ALA A 149 -11.71 23.00 -2.40
N ILE A 150 -11.04 22.27 -3.27
CA ILE A 150 -11.14 22.50 -4.72
C ILE A 150 -11.47 21.24 -5.51
N VAL A 151 -11.90 21.48 -6.74
CA VAL A 151 -11.83 20.55 -7.86
C VAL A 151 -10.48 20.72 -8.53
N ALA A 152 -9.74 19.66 -8.73
CA ALA A 152 -8.39 19.72 -9.30
C ALA A 152 -8.05 18.48 -10.14
N GLU A 153 -6.89 18.54 -10.76
CA GLU A 153 -6.33 17.43 -11.52
C GLU A 153 -5.78 16.34 -10.59
N THR A 154 -6.09 15.09 -10.88
CA THR A 154 -5.60 13.94 -10.10
C THR A 154 -5.03 12.83 -10.99
N LEU A 155 -4.20 11.98 -10.37
CA LEU A 155 -3.75 10.72 -10.94
C LEU A 155 -4.53 9.55 -10.34
N GLN A 156 -5.30 8.87 -11.17
CA GLN A 156 -5.92 7.60 -10.84
C GLN A 156 -4.95 6.46 -11.10
N ILE A 157 -4.65 5.65 -10.09
CA ILE A 157 -3.81 4.46 -10.26
C ILE A 157 -4.69 3.30 -10.75
N LEU A 158 -4.41 2.81 -11.95
CA LEU A 158 -5.15 1.70 -12.53
C LEU A 158 -4.54 0.35 -12.12
N SER A 159 -3.25 0.15 -12.39
CA SER A 159 -2.56 -1.11 -12.08
C SER A 159 -1.06 -0.92 -11.92
N ILE A 160 -0.42 -1.86 -11.24
CA ILE A 160 1.03 -2.04 -11.20
C ILE A 160 1.32 -3.48 -11.63
N LYS A 161 2.07 -3.63 -12.71
CA LYS A 161 2.33 -4.93 -13.34
C LYS A 161 3.83 -5.20 -13.43
N LEU A 162 4.24 -6.38 -13.00
CA LEU A 162 5.58 -6.90 -13.24
C LEU A 162 5.59 -7.58 -14.62
N THR A 163 6.07 -6.87 -15.65
CA THR A 163 5.96 -7.30 -17.05
C THR A 163 7.10 -8.21 -17.49
N GLU A 164 8.29 -7.98 -16.98
CA GLU A 164 9.47 -8.78 -17.28
C GLU A 164 10.19 -9.17 -16.00
N ILE A 165 10.76 -10.37 -16.03
CA ILE A 165 11.61 -10.91 -14.96
C ILE A 165 12.88 -11.40 -15.61
N LYS A 166 14.01 -10.91 -15.11
CA LYS A 166 15.37 -11.12 -15.64
C LYS A 166 16.31 -11.51 -14.50
N GLY A 167 17.60 -11.55 -14.75
CA GLY A 167 18.65 -11.69 -13.73
C GLY A 167 18.58 -12.98 -12.91
N GLY A 168 18.05 -14.07 -13.49
CA GLY A 168 17.95 -15.36 -12.82
C GLY A 168 16.73 -15.53 -11.93
N PHE A 169 15.90 -14.51 -11.72
CA PHE A 169 14.62 -14.68 -11.03
C PHE A 169 13.65 -15.52 -11.87
N LYS A 170 12.87 -16.37 -11.21
CA LYS A 170 11.87 -17.25 -11.85
C LYS A 170 10.54 -17.16 -11.11
N LEU A 171 9.45 -17.17 -11.87
CA LEU A 171 8.11 -17.26 -11.28
C LEU A 171 7.83 -18.67 -10.73
N PRO A 172 7.09 -18.80 -9.64
CA PRO A 172 6.43 -17.73 -8.88
C PRO A 172 7.42 -17.02 -7.93
N LEU A 173 7.25 -15.69 -7.74
CA LEU A 173 8.04 -14.88 -6.80
C LEU A 173 7.22 -14.47 -5.59
N SER A 174 7.80 -14.54 -4.41
CA SER A 174 7.24 -14.00 -3.16
C SER A 174 7.76 -12.58 -2.95
N VAL A 175 7.00 -11.57 -3.39
CA VAL A 175 7.40 -10.16 -3.42
C VAL A 175 6.87 -9.42 -2.20
N TYR A 176 7.73 -8.64 -1.54
CA TYR A 176 7.39 -7.75 -0.46
C TYR A 176 8.09 -6.39 -0.62
N GLY A 177 7.64 -5.40 0.15
CA GLY A 177 8.16 -4.04 0.08
C GLY A 177 7.07 -3.02 -0.13
N VAL A 178 7.41 -1.86 -0.68
CA VAL A 178 6.54 -0.68 -0.76
C VAL A 178 6.57 -0.09 -2.16
N VAL A 179 5.40 0.32 -2.65
CA VAL A 179 5.23 1.28 -3.74
C VAL A 179 4.36 2.41 -3.24
N ALA A 180 4.81 3.63 -3.41
CA ALA A 180 4.11 4.83 -2.94
C ALA A 180 4.17 5.96 -3.96
N ALA A 181 3.23 6.88 -3.84
CA ALA A 181 3.24 8.16 -4.53
C ALA A 181 3.40 9.28 -3.49
N ARG A 182 4.11 10.36 -3.86
CA ARG A 182 4.17 11.61 -3.10
C ARG A 182 3.74 12.75 -4.00
N ASP A 183 2.79 13.52 -3.56
CA ASP A 183 2.35 14.75 -4.22
C ASP A 183 2.62 15.97 -3.33
N SER A 184 2.31 17.16 -3.84
CA SER A 184 2.58 18.42 -3.15
C SER A 184 1.68 18.67 -1.94
N VAL A 185 0.63 17.90 -1.72
CA VAL A 185 -0.35 18.14 -0.62
C VAL A 185 0.30 18.05 0.76
N ASP A 186 1.02 16.97 1.04
CA ASP A 186 1.71 16.77 2.32
C ASP A 186 3.10 16.14 2.17
N ASN A 187 3.50 15.80 0.95
CA ASN A 187 4.76 15.13 0.62
C ASN A 187 5.02 13.80 1.35
N ASN A 188 4.04 13.28 2.05
CA ASN A 188 4.09 11.97 2.70
C ASN A 188 3.77 10.85 1.72
N ARG A 189 4.08 9.62 2.10
CA ARG A 189 3.78 8.44 1.29
C ARG A 189 2.27 8.20 1.20
N ASN A 190 1.70 8.29 0.02
CA ASN A 190 0.40 7.74 -0.29
C ASN A 190 0.61 6.31 -0.81
N LEU A 191 0.41 5.33 0.05
CA LEU A 191 0.75 3.93 -0.23
C LEU A 191 -0.13 3.35 -1.33
N LEU A 192 0.49 2.74 -2.33
CA LEU A 192 -0.18 2.02 -3.41
C LEU A 192 -0.09 0.50 -3.20
N PHE A 193 1.05 0.03 -2.72
CA PHE A 193 1.34 -1.36 -2.40
C PHE A 193 2.22 -1.40 -1.16
N ALA A 194 1.89 -2.28 -0.21
CA ALA A 194 2.72 -2.55 0.95
C ALA A 194 2.49 -3.98 1.41
N HIS A 195 3.54 -4.77 1.42
CA HIS A 195 3.56 -6.12 1.97
C HIS A 195 4.80 -6.30 2.84
N SER A 196 4.61 -6.86 4.01
CA SER A 196 5.72 -7.22 4.88
C SER A 196 6.38 -8.51 4.41
N ARG A 197 7.62 -8.72 4.83
CA ARG A 197 8.35 -9.97 4.58
C ARG A 197 7.63 -11.22 5.09
N ILE A 198 6.88 -11.11 6.19
CA ILE A 198 6.14 -12.22 6.81
C ILE A 198 4.92 -12.63 5.96
N ALA A 199 4.36 -11.68 5.20
CA ALA A 199 3.19 -11.89 4.37
C ALA A 199 3.43 -11.35 2.95
N PRO A 200 4.39 -11.91 2.19
CA PRO A 200 4.70 -11.46 0.84
C PRO A 200 3.57 -11.80 -0.12
N GLN A 201 3.42 -11.01 -1.17
CA GLN A 201 2.52 -11.37 -2.26
C GLN A 201 3.20 -12.36 -3.21
N ARG A 202 2.52 -13.47 -3.49
CA ARG A 202 3.00 -14.42 -4.49
C ARG A 202 2.59 -14.00 -5.90
N ILE A 203 3.58 -13.59 -6.70
CA ILE A 203 3.42 -13.21 -8.11
C ILE A 203 3.56 -14.46 -8.99
N ARG A 204 2.66 -14.62 -9.96
CA ARG A 204 2.63 -15.76 -10.88
C ARG A 204 2.52 -15.28 -12.33
N GLN A 205 2.92 -16.09 -13.28
CA GLN A 205 2.88 -15.76 -14.70
C GLN A 205 1.47 -15.34 -15.18
N HIS A 206 0.43 -16.02 -14.72
CA HIS A 206 -0.96 -15.72 -15.07
C HIS A 206 -1.57 -14.58 -14.25
N ASN A 207 -0.87 -14.10 -13.21
CA ASN A 207 -1.27 -12.95 -12.40
C ASN A 207 -0.04 -12.14 -11.99
N PRO A 208 0.50 -11.30 -12.87
CA PRO A 208 1.70 -10.50 -12.63
C PRO A 208 1.43 -9.15 -11.95
N TYR A 209 0.21 -8.91 -11.50
CA TYR A 209 -0.20 -7.63 -10.91
C TYR A 209 0.07 -7.58 -9.41
N LEU A 210 0.58 -6.44 -8.94
CA LEU A 210 0.64 -6.13 -7.53
C LEU A 210 -0.78 -5.81 -7.02
N ARG A 211 -1.13 -6.36 -5.86
CA ARG A 211 -2.41 -6.08 -5.21
C ARG A 211 -2.36 -4.70 -4.55
N LEU A 212 -3.06 -3.75 -5.15
CA LEU A 212 -3.09 -2.39 -4.64
C LEU A 212 -3.93 -2.28 -3.37
N ILE A 213 -3.42 -1.52 -2.39
CA ILE A 213 -4.09 -1.20 -1.13
C ILE A 213 -4.53 0.27 -1.07
N GLY A 214 -4.08 1.09 -2.00
CA GLY A 214 -4.33 2.53 -2.06
C GLY A 214 -4.52 3.05 -3.47
N PRO A 215 -4.54 4.35 -3.62
CA PRO A 215 -4.16 5.38 -2.66
C PRO A 215 -5.17 5.53 -1.50
N SER A 216 -4.74 6.10 -0.37
CA SER A 216 -5.62 6.40 0.79
C SER A 216 -6.41 7.69 0.63
N ARG A 217 -5.96 8.61 -0.21
CA ARG A 217 -6.63 9.79 -0.74
C ARG A 217 -6.28 9.98 -2.21
N ALA A 218 -7.05 10.78 -2.94
CA ALA A 218 -6.71 11.12 -4.32
C ALA A 218 -5.30 11.73 -4.40
N ILE A 219 -4.56 11.40 -5.46
CA ILE A 219 -3.21 11.91 -5.72
C ILE A 219 -3.35 13.17 -6.55
N LEU A 220 -2.97 14.31 -5.99
CA LEU A 220 -3.04 15.58 -6.68
C LEU A 220 -1.93 15.69 -7.75
N CYS A 221 -2.27 16.14 -8.95
CA CYS A 221 -1.35 16.21 -10.10
C CYS A 221 -1.15 17.64 -10.63
N ARG A 222 -1.13 18.63 -9.72
CA ARG A 222 -0.79 20.03 -10.06
C ARG A 222 0.70 20.18 -10.30
N ASP A 223 1.50 19.47 -9.51
CA ASP A 223 2.95 19.41 -9.56
C ASP A 223 3.40 17.98 -9.95
N PRO A 224 4.67 17.78 -10.27
CA PRO A 224 5.21 16.45 -10.49
C PRO A 224 4.96 15.53 -9.29
N VAL A 225 4.35 14.39 -9.55
CA VAL A 225 4.14 13.33 -8.55
C VAL A 225 5.35 12.43 -8.55
N ARG A 226 5.94 12.22 -7.39
CA ARG A 226 7.07 11.30 -7.24
C ARG A 226 6.59 9.91 -6.85
N PHE A 227 6.92 8.94 -7.67
CA PHE A 227 6.73 7.52 -7.36
C PHE A 227 7.99 6.91 -6.77
N GLU A 228 7.80 6.10 -5.72
CA GLU A 228 8.84 5.33 -5.02
C GLU A 228 8.52 3.85 -5.15
N ILE A 229 9.52 3.04 -5.53
CA ILE A 229 9.41 1.59 -5.58
C ILE A 229 10.60 1.00 -4.84
N GLN A 230 10.32 0.19 -3.82
CA GLN A 230 11.31 -0.64 -3.12
C GLN A 230 10.72 -2.04 -2.93
N LEU A 231 11.12 -2.98 -3.76
CA LEU A 231 10.63 -4.35 -3.72
C LEU A 231 11.79 -5.33 -3.54
N LYS A 232 11.52 -6.36 -2.74
CA LYS A 232 12.43 -7.49 -2.48
C LYS A 232 11.69 -8.80 -2.69
N VAL A 233 12.46 -9.86 -2.96
CA VAL A 233 11.95 -11.23 -3.06
C VAL A 233 12.35 -12.00 -1.81
N GLU A 234 11.35 -12.55 -1.11
CA GLU A 234 11.53 -13.42 0.04
C GLU A 234 12.01 -14.80 -0.41
N ARG A 235 13.03 -15.33 0.27
CA ARG A 235 13.70 -16.61 -0.08
C ARG A 235 14.02 -17.46 1.16
N GLY A 236 13.11 -17.52 2.12
CA GLY A 236 13.28 -18.30 3.35
C GLY A 236 14.08 -17.56 4.41
N ALA A 237 15.41 -17.71 4.49
CA ALA A 237 16.23 -16.94 5.43
C ALA A 237 16.34 -15.47 5.00
N VAL A 238 16.39 -14.53 5.97
CA VAL A 238 16.52 -13.09 5.70
C VAL A 238 17.77 -12.76 4.88
N SER A 239 18.87 -13.46 5.15
CA SER A 239 20.15 -13.31 4.42
C SER A 239 20.08 -13.73 2.95
N ARG A 240 19.04 -14.47 2.53
CA ARG A 240 18.82 -14.90 1.14
C ARG A 240 17.86 -14.01 0.38
N ASP A 241 17.22 -13.04 1.05
CA ASP A 241 16.33 -12.12 0.36
C ASP A 241 17.12 -11.27 -0.63
N ARG A 242 16.56 -11.08 -1.82
CA ARG A 242 17.22 -10.28 -2.88
C ARG A 242 16.40 -9.06 -3.22
N ALA A 243 17.08 -7.94 -3.40
CA ALA A 243 16.46 -6.76 -3.98
C ALA A 243 15.97 -7.08 -5.40
N LEU A 244 14.73 -6.71 -5.69
CA LEU A 244 14.15 -6.82 -7.01
C LEU A 244 14.31 -5.50 -7.75
N ILE A 245 13.98 -4.39 -7.09
CA ILE A 245 14.15 -3.04 -7.61
C ILE A 245 14.06 -2.01 -6.49
N SER A 246 14.91 -0.97 -6.56
CA SER A 246 14.87 0.20 -5.69
C SER A 246 15.01 1.45 -6.56
N ALA A 247 13.91 2.18 -6.80
CA ALA A 247 13.91 3.28 -7.75
C ALA A 247 12.91 4.37 -7.37
N THR A 248 13.17 5.58 -7.87
CA THR A 248 12.24 6.71 -7.81
C THR A 248 12.09 7.37 -9.17
N ARG A 249 10.93 7.93 -9.44
CA ARG A 249 10.68 8.67 -10.67
C ARG A 249 9.65 9.77 -10.46
N ASP A 250 9.97 10.97 -10.94
CA ASP A 250 8.98 12.04 -11.08
C ASP A 250 8.14 11.82 -12.32
N PHE A 251 6.85 12.02 -12.18
CA PHE A 251 5.89 11.92 -13.25
C PHE A 251 5.09 13.21 -13.35
N TYR A 252 5.15 13.81 -14.51
CA TYR A 252 4.36 14.96 -14.87
C TYR A 252 3.93 14.83 -16.32
N VAL A 253 2.64 14.95 -16.56
CA VAL A 253 2.07 14.88 -17.91
C VAL A 253 1.04 16.00 -18.07
N ARG A 254 1.04 16.65 -19.22
CA ARG A 254 0.15 17.78 -19.50
C ARG A 254 -1.21 17.34 -20.06
N HIS A 255 -1.28 16.15 -20.65
CA HIS A 255 -2.48 15.68 -21.32
C HIS A 255 -3.27 14.71 -20.45
N PRO A 256 -4.62 14.85 -20.39
CA PRO A 256 -5.46 13.88 -19.72
C PRO A 256 -5.40 12.50 -20.42
N GLY A 257 -5.83 11.47 -19.73
CA GLY A 257 -5.92 10.11 -20.23
C GLY A 257 -4.90 9.15 -19.60
N VAL A 258 -4.82 7.95 -20.17
CA VAL A 258 -4.03 6.84 -19.64
C VAL A 258 -2.56 6.94 -20.04
N HIS A 259 -1.68 6.75 -19.08
CA HIS A 259 -0.23 6.77 -19.25
C HIS A 259 0.41 5.58 -18.54
N THR A 260 1.58 5.17 -19.04
CA THR A 260 2.38 4.11 -18.45
C THR A 260 3.73 4.66 -18.00
N ILE A 261 4.05 4.46 -16.72
CA ILE A 261 5.34 4.78 -16.12
C ILE A 261 6.12 3.48 -16.03
N CYS A 262 7.28 3.42 -16.67
CA CYS A 262 8.13 2.22 -16.64
C CYS A 262 9.27 2.40 -15.66
N PHE A 263 9.45 1.42 -14.79
CA PHE A 263 10.64 1.22 -13.96
C PHE A 263 11.31 -0.05 -14.45
N GLU A 264 12.56 0.05 -14.80
CA GLU A 264 13.30 -1.07 -15.35
C GLU A 264 14.72 -1.09 -14.82
N ASN A 265 15.18 -2.27 -14.44
CA ASN A 265 16.54 -2.57 -14.12
C ASN A 265 16.96 -3.91 -14.74
N ARG A 266 18.12 -4.41 -14.37
CA ARG A 266 18.63 -5.72 -14.82
C ARG A 266 17.71 -6.89 -14.44
N PHE A 267 16.94 -6.77 -13.35
CA PHE A 267 16.21 -7.89 -12.76
C PHE A 267 14.75 -7.93 -13.18
N CYS A 268 14.13 -6.79 -13.44
CA CYS A 268 12.74 -6.73 -13.77
C CYS A 268 12.35 -5.46 -14.53
N LYS A 269 11.16 -5.51 -15.11
CA LYS A 269 10.45 -4.34 -15.61
C LYS A 269 9.09 -4.28 -14.96
N ILE A 270 8.76 -3.10 -14.39
CA ILE A 270 7.49 -2.81 -13.73
C ILE A 270 6.81 -1.69 -14.51
N GLU A 271 5.56 -1.90 -14.88
CA GLU A 271 4.71 -0.92 -15.51
C GLU A 271 3.63 -0.47 -14.53
N LEU A 272 3.65 0.82 -14.23
CA LEU A 272 2.63 1.51 -13.46
C LEU A 272 1.69 2.22 -14.44
N CYS A 273 0.46 1.73 -14.55
CA CYS A 273 -0.57 2.32 -15.38
C CYS A 273 -1.37 3.33 -14.56
N VAL A 274 -1.39 4.58 -15.02
CA VAL A 274 -2.06 5.70 -14.38
C VAL A 274 -2.96 6.42 -15.37
N GLU A 275 -3.99 7.09 -14.89
CA GLU A 275 -4.83 7.96 -15.68
C GLU A 275 -4.86 9.35 -15.06
N ARG A 276 -4.53 10.38 -15.87
CA ARG A 276 -4.68 11.78 -15.48
C ARG A 276 -6.09 12.22 -15.80
N LEU A 277 -6.81 12.60 -14.77
CA LEU A 277 -8.16 13.15 -14.83
C LEU A 277 -8.12 14.65 -14.51
N VAL A 278 -9.04 15.41 -15.10
CA VAL A 278 -9.16 16.85 -14.91
C VAL A 278 -10.42 17.17 -14.11
N GLU A 279 -10.40 18.28 -13.36
CA GLU A 279 -11.56 18.77 -12.62
C GLU A 279 -12.24 17.69 -11.77
N THR A 280 -11.46 17.01 -10.93
CA THR A 280 -11.92 15.87 -10.15
C THR A 280 -12.26 16.24 -8.71
N ILE A 281 -13.12 15.43 -8.15
CA ILE A 281 -13.35 15.25 -6.72
C ILE A 281 -12.96 13.83 -6.34
N GLN A 282 -12.94 13.51 -5.06
CA GLN A 282 -12.70 12.14 -4.62
C GLN A 282 -13.96 11.46 -4.11
N ALA A 283 -14.13 10.20 -4.52
CA ALA A 283 -15.13 9.28 -4.03
C ALA A 283 -14.45 8.23 -3.15
N THR A 284 -14.95 8.05 -1.93
CA THR A 284 -14.54 6.95 -1.05
C THR A 284 -15.64 5.91 -0.98
N ILE A 285 -15.40 4.73 -1.50
CA ILE A 285 -16.32 3.61 -1.40
C ILE A 285 -16.30 3.11 0.05
N CYS A 286 -17.22 3.60 0.87
CA CYS A 286 -17.31 3.26 2.29
C CYS A 286 -17.63 1.78 2.46
N SER A 287 -18.59 1.28 1.69
CA SER A 287 -18.99 -0.12 1.74
C SER A 287 -19.61 -0.62 0.43
N VAL A 288 -19.42 -1.91 0.19
CA VAL A 288 -20.23 -2.74 -0.69
C VAL A 288 -20.77 -3.87 0.17
N ARG A 289 -22.07 -3.95 0.35
CA ARG A 289 -22.72 -4.88 1.27
C ARG A 289 -23.75 -5.74 0.56
N VAL A 290 -23.74 -7.03 0.85
CA VAL A 290 -24.81 -7.96 0.45
C VAL A 290 -25.97 -7.80 1.43
N VAL A 291 -27.06 -7.20 0.97
CA VAL A 291 -28.28 -6.94 1.78
C VAL A 291 -29.16 -8.19 1.82
N LYS A 292 -29.31 -8.83 0.65
CA LYS A 292 -30.06 -10.07 0.50
C LYS A 292 -29.21 -11.06 -0.29
N GLN A 293 -29.00 -12.22 0.31
CA GLN A 293 -28.24 -13.29 -0.33
C GLN A 293 -29.10 -14.03 -1.36
N GLY A 294 -28.53 -14.28 -2.53
CA GLY A 294 -29.15 -15.11 -3.55
C GLY A 294 -29.16 -16.60 -3.17
N THR A 295 -30.14 -17.32 -3.67
CA THR A 295 -30.31 -18.75 -3.40
C THR A 295 -29.32 -19.62 -4.17
N ARG A 296 -28.79 -19.13 -5.29
CA ARG A 296 -27.91 -19.86 -6.22
C ARG A 296 -26.40 -19.76 -5.88
N GLN A 297 -26.01 -18.82 -5.02
CA GLN A 297 -24.59 -18.49 -4.78
C GLN A 297 -23.88 -19.35 -3.71
N ARG A 298 -24.23 -20.61 -3.53
CA ARG A 298 -23.49 -21.55 -2.65
C ARG A 298 -22.21 -22.11 -3.26
N VAL A 299 -21.89 -21.75 -4.50
CA VAL A 299 -20.69 -22.22 -5.19
C VAL A 299 -19.53 -21.30 -4.83
N GLU A 300 -18.32 -21.85 -4.66
CA GLU A 300 -17.05 -21.13 -4.45
C GLU A 300 -16.76 -20.15 -5.58
N SER A 301 -17.47 -19.02 -5.61
CA SER A 301 -17.35 -18.02 -6.65
C SER A 301 -16.28 -17.01 -6.29
N ARG A 302 -15.46 -16.65 -7.26
CA ARG A 302 -14.56 -15.49 -7.17
C ARG A 302 -15.43 -14.24 -7.22
N CYS A 303 -15.22 -13.30 -6.30
CA CYS A 303 -15.88 -12.00 -6.32
C CYS A 303 -14.88 -10.93 -6.76
N ARG A 304 -15.25 -10.15 -7.77
CA ARG A 304 -14.52 -8.97 -8.22
C ARG A 304 -15.41 -7.75 -8.08
N VAL A 305 -14.86 -6.69 -7.48
CA VAL A 305 -15.47 -5.37 -7.42
C VAL A 305 -14.54 -4.40 -8.13
N SER A 306 -15.08 -3.68 -9.08
CA SER A 306 -14.35 -2.66 -9.82
C SER A 306 -15.21 -1.41 -10.01
N CYS A 307 -14.57 -0.31 -10.37
CA CYS A 307 -15.26 0.90 -10.73
C CYS A 307 -14.59 1.58 -11.92
N SER A 308 -15.35 2.41 -12.61
CA SER A 308 -14.89 3.33 -13.65
C SER A 308 -15.66 4.64 -13.51
N THR A 309 -15.09 5.72 -14.04
CA THR A 309 -15.74 7.02 -14.05
C THR A 309 -16.13 7.39 -15.47
N THR A 310 -17.18 8.14 -15.63
CA THR A 310 -17.63 8.68 -16.92
C THR A 310 -17.80 10.16 -16.76
N SER A 311 -17.14 10.94 -17.58
CA SER A 311 -17.32 12.40 -17.67
C SER A 311 -18.22 12.76 -18.82
N TYR A 312 -18.68 14.01 -18.82
CA TYR A 312 -19.49 14.57 -19.89
C TYR A 312 -18.80 15.82 -20.46
N SER A 313 -18.68 15.88 -21.77
CA SER A 313 -18.22 17.09 -22.45
C SER A 313 -19.40 17.83 -23.07
N ARG A 314 -19.42 19.15 -22.88
CA ARG A 314 -20.38 20.01 -23.55
C ARG A 314 -19.98 20.16 -25.01
N LYS A 315 -20.83 19.69 -25.90
CA LYS A 315 -20.68 19.85 -27.37
C LYS A 315 -21.83 20.66 -27.91
N ILE A 316 -21.60 21.43 -28.97
CA ILE A 316 -22.66 22.08 -29.73
C ILE A 316 -23.08 21.14 -30.84
N ILE A 317 -24.27 20.57 -30.73
CA ILE A 317 -24.87 19.70 -31.76
C ILE A 317 -26.11 20.43 -32.30
N ASP A 318 -26.19 20.68 -33.59
CA ASP A 318 -27.26 21.42 -34.23
C ASP A 318 -27.54 22.80 -33.60
N GLY A 319 -26.45 23.51 -33.20
CA GLY A 319 -26.54 24.83 -32.59
C GLY A 319 -27.01 24.81 -31.11
N LYS A 320 -27.27 23.65 -30.54
CA LYS A 320 -27.69 23.49 -29.11
C LYS A 320 -26.57 22.91 -28.27
N PRO A 321 -26.34 23.43 -27.05
CA PRO A 321 -25.43 22.84 -26.11
C PRO A 321 -25.97 21.47 -25.67
N THR A 322 -25.22 20.42 -25.96
CA THR A 322 -25.59 19.04 -25.63
C THR A 322 -24.44 18.42 -24.82
N TYR A 323 -24.77 17.77 -23.71
CA TYR A 323 -23.79 17.01 -22.91
C TYR A 323 -23.64 15.61 -23.51
N VAL A 324 -22.44 15.29 -23.94
CA VAL A 324 -22.10 13.98 -24.53
C VAL A 324 -21.17 13.26 -23.57
N ALA A 325 -21.53 12.02 -23.23
CA ALA A 325 -20.66 11.16 -22.42
C ALA A 325 -19.34 10.90 -23.14
N ASN A 326 -18.25 11.11 -22.44
CA ASN A 326 -16.92 10.69 -22.90
C ASN A 326 -16.75 9.17 -22.72
N ALA A 327 -15.70 8.61 -23.30
CA ALA A 327 -15.34 7.23 -23.02
C ALA A 327 -15.12 7.07 -21.49
N PRO A 328 -15.57 5.97 -20.89
CA PRO A 328 -15.31 5.72 -19.46
C PRO A 328 -13.80 5.65 -19.20
N SER A 329 -13.41 6.06 -18.01
CA SER A 329 -12.04 5.92 -17.53
C SER A 329 -11.59 4.47 -17.46
N GLY A 330 -10.29 4.26 -17.26
CA GLY A 330 -9.74 2.94 -16.99
C GLY A 330 -10.39 2.28 -15.75
N GLU A 331 -10.47 0.96 -15.79
CA GLU A 331 -11.06 0.19 -14.68
C GLU A 331 -10.16 0.21 -13.43
N VAL A 332 -10.73 0.57 -12.31
CA VAL A 332 -10.10 0.55 -10.98
C VAL A 332 -10.61 -0.67 -10.22
N VAL A 333 -9.75 -1.66 -10.00
CA VAL A 333 -10.11 -2.88 -9.25
C VAL A 333 -10.03 -2.58 -7.75
N LEU A 334 -11.14 -2.70 -7.04
CA LEU A 334 -11.26 -2.48 -5.60
C LEU A 334 -11.11 -3.77 -4.81
N LEU A 335 -11.57 -4.88 -5.38
CA LEU A 335 -11.48 -6.22 -4.82
C LEU A 335 -11.34 -7.23 -5.95
N ASP A 336 -10.38 -8.15 -5.82
CA ASP A 336 -10.28 -9.33 -6.67
C ASP A 336 -9.92 -10.52 -5.77
N ARG A 337 -10.92 -11.23 -5.29
CA ARG A 337 -10.76 -12.40 -4.42
C ARG A 337 -10.97 -13.70 -5.17
N LEU A 338 -9.90 -14.49 -5.18
CA LEU A 338 -9.95 -15.90 -5.59
C LEU A 338 -10.46 -16.77 -4.43
N LYS A 339 -11.48 -17.60 -4.66
CA LYS A 339 -11.85 -18.75 -3.81
C LYS A 339 -12.43 -18.45 -2.41
N LYS A 340 -13.16 -17.37 -2.21
CA LYS A 340 -14.01 -17.23 -1.01
C LYS A 340 -15.43 -16.91 -1.46
N PRO A 341 -16.45 -17.59 -0.93
CA PRO A 341 -17.85 -17.23 -1.19
C PRO A 341 -18.09 -15.77 -0.76
N MET A 342 -19.12 -15.16 -1.34
CA MET A 342 -19.60 -13.88 -0.83
C MET A 342 -19.90 -14.01 0.67
N PRO A 343 -19.58 -13.00 1.49
CA PRO A 343 -19.84 -13.07 2.92
C PRO A 343 -21.32 -13.33 3.17
N SER A 344 -21.59 -14.36 3.97
CA SER A 344 -22.91 -14.71 4.46
C SER A 344 -22.95 -14.45 5.95
N GLY A 345 -23.76 -13.52 6.40
CA GLY A 345 -23.91 -13.20 7.81
C GLY A 345 -24.50 -11.82 8.04
N SER A 346 -24.72 -11.45 9.30
CA SER A 346 -25.33 -10.19 9.71
C SER A 346 -24.59 -8.95 9.20
N GLU A 347 -23.34 -9.07 8.79
CA GLU A 347 -22.56 -7.92 8.31
C GLU A 347 -22.53 -7.81 6.78
N GLY A 348 -22.43 -8.90 6.03
CA GLY A 348 -22.51 -8.93 4.55
C GLY A 348 -21.51 -8.05 3.79
N TYR A 349 -20.54 -7.42 4.47
CA TYR A 349 -19.62 -6.47 3.86
C TYR A 349 -18.52 -7.15 3.05
N LEU A 350 -18.24 -6.59 1.86
CA LEU A 350 -17.08 -6.97 1.05
C LEU A 350 -15.85 -6.21 1.55
N ASP A 351 -14.77 -6.95 1.80
CA ASP A 351 -13.51 -6.38 2.28
C ASP A 351 -12.68 -5.87 1.08
N LEU A 352 -12.90 -4.61 0.73
CA LEU A 352 -12.22 -3.93 -0.39
C LEU A 352 -10.75 -3.72 -0.06
N SER A 353 -9.87 -4.01 -1.01
CA SER A 353 -8.42 -3.78 -0.85
C SER A 353 -8.06 -2.30 -0.96
N ARG A 354 -8.80 -1.53 -1.74
CA ARG A 354 -8.70 -0.08 -1.84
C ARG A 354 -10.09 0.54 -2.01
N ARG A 355 -10.22 1.83 -1.70
CA ARG A 355 -11.53 2.48 -1.58
C ARG A 355 -11.63 3.83 -2.27
N VAL A 356 -10.52 4.49 -2.59
CA VAL A 356 -10.51 5.86 -3.10
C VAL A 356 -10.40 5.87 -4.62
N VAL A 357 -11.26 6.65 -5.24
CA VAL A 357 -11.36 6.84 -6.69
C VAL A 357 -11.52 8.31 -7.01
N SER A 358 -10.78 8.81 -7.98
CA SER A 358 -10.99 10.14 -8.54
C SER A 358 -12.15 10.12 -9.52
N VAL A 359 -13.05 11.08 -9.42
CA VAL A 359 -14.24 11.21 -10.27
C VAL A 359 -14.31 12.63 -10.80
N GLU A 360 -14.48 12.83 -12.11
CA GLU A 360 -14.71 14.17 -12.65
C GLU A 360 -16.00 14.77 -12.08
N HIS A 361 -15.98 16.05 -11.71
CA HIS A 361 -17.02 16.66 -10.90
C HIS A 361 -18.40 16.73 -11.57
N GLU A 362 -18.46 16.77 -12.91
CA GLU A 362 -19.72 16.66 -13.68
C GLU A 362 -19.94 15.23 -14.20
N GLY A 363 -19.27 14.24 -13.63
CA GLY A 363 -19.27 12.87 -14.07
C GLY A 363 -20.15 11.93 -13.25
N SER A 364 -19.89 10.66 -13.41
CA SER A 364 -20.51 9.61 -12.60
C SER A 364 -19.52 8.52 -12.28
N LEU A 365 -19.70 7.88 -11.14
CA LEU A 365 -19.00 6.69 -10.69
C LEU A 365 -19.85 5.45 -10.98
N LYS A 366 -19.38 4.56 -11.83
CA LYS A 366 -19.98 3.25 -12.06
C LYS A 366 -19.25 2.22 -11.20
N VAL A 367 -19.97 1.55 -10.31
CA VAL A 367 -19.46 0.42 -9.51
C VAL A 367 -20.02 -0.87 -10.09
N VAL A 368 -19.15 -1.82 -10.36
CA VAL A 368 -19.47 -3.13 -10.96
C VAL A 368 -19.08 -4.22 -9.98
N VAL A 369 -19.97 -5.16 -9.77
CA VAL A 369 -19.70 -6.38 -8.98
C VAL A 369 -19.93 -7.59 -9.87
N GLN A 370 -18.91 -8.43 -9.97
CA GLN A 370 -18.89 -9.66 -10.76
C GLN A 370 -18.68 -10.87 -9.87
N THR A 371 -19.42 -11.93 -10.13
CA THR A 371 -19.11 -13.26 -9.63
C THR A 371 -18.55 -14.09 -10.78
N CYS A 372 -17.44 -14.76 -10.53
CA CYS A 372 -16.74 -15.54 -11.55
C CYS A 372 -16.62 -17.00 -11.10
N SER A 373 -16.57 -17.91 -12.08
CA SER A 373 -16.28 -19.31 -11.86
C SER A 373 -14.84 -19.54 -11.38
N SER A 374 -14.51 -20.75 -11.00
CA SER A 374 -13.13 -21.15 -10.71
C SER A 374 -12.20 -21.04 -11.93
N SER A 375 -12.74 -21.14 -13.15
CA SER A 375 -12.03 -20.88 -14.43
C SER A 375 -11.79 -19.39 -14.69
N GLY A 376 -12.53 -18.49 -14.03
CA GLY A 376 -12.44 -17.05 -14.22
C GLY A 376 -13.53 -16.47 -15.13
N ASP A 377 -14.46 -17.30 -15.63
CA ASP A 377 -15.57 -16.83 -16.44
C ASP A 377 -16.60 -16.09 -15.58
N ILE A 378 -17.14 -14.99 -16.11
CA ILE A 378 -18.18 -14.22 -15.40
C ILE A 378 -19.47 -15.06 -15.39
N ILE A 379 -19.96 -15.35 -14.17
CA ILE A 379 -21.22 -16.06 -13.94
C ILE A 379 -22.37 -15.05 -13.87
N ALA A 380 -22.18 -13.97 -13.12
CA ALA A 380 -23.15 -12.91 -12.96
C ALA A 380 -22.46 -11.56 -12.78
N GLU A 381 -23.12 -10.52 -13.24
CA GLU A 381 -22.66 -9.15 -13.13
C GLU A 381 -23.83 -8.24 -12.77
N GLY A 382 -23.56 -7.29 -11.88
CA GLY A 382 -24.46 -6.20 -11.59
C GLY A 382 -23.68 -4.89 -11.44
N HIS A 383 -24.32 -3.78 -11.69
CA HIS A 383 -23.69 -2.48 -11.55
C HIS A 383 -24.67 -1.40 -11.07
N VAL A 384 -24.09 -0.34 -10.55
CA VAL A 384 -24.79 0.87 -10.17
C VAL A 384 -23.97 2.08 -10.59
N SER A 385 -24.66 3.15 -11.02
CA SER A 385 -24.05 4.44 -11.31
C SER A 385 -24.54 5.48 -10.32
N LEU A 386 -23.59 6.26 -9.78
CA LEU A 386 -23.82 7.36 -8.86
C LEU A 386 -23.29 8.63 -9.52
N ALA A 387 -24.13 9.68 -9.56
CA ALA A 387 -23.70 11.01 -9.98
C ALA A 387 -22.68 11.53 -8.97
N SER A 388 -21.68 12.28 -9.45
CA SER A 388 -20.69 12.93 -8.59
C SER A 388 -21.36 14.03 -7.75
N GLU A 389 -20.91 14.17 -6.51
CA GLU A 389 -21.35 15.21 -5.57
C GLU A 389 -20.12 15.82 -4.91
N TYR A 390 -20.15 17.12 -4.60
CA TYR A 390 -18.99 17.80 -3.99
C TYR A 390 -18.71 17.32 -2.57
N PHE A 391 -19.73 16.89 -1.84
CA PHE A 391 -19.68 16.43 -0.45
C PHE A 391 -20.90 15.54 -0.13
N GLY A 392 -20.90 14.91 1.04
CA GLY A 392 -22.01 14.07 1.50
C GLY A 392 -21.86 12.62 1.14
N PHE A 393 -22.98 11.90 1.18
CA PHE A 393 -23.02 10.46 0.95
C PHE A 393 -24.10 10.12 -0.08
N SER A 394 -23.75 9.20 -0.98
CA SER A 394 -24.70 8.55 -1.87
C SER A 394 -24.79 7.06 -1.55
N GLN A 395 -26.01 6.53 -1.51
CA GLN A 395 -26.27 5.12 -1.27
C GLN A 395 -27.25 4.60 -2.31
N LYS A 396 -26.92 3.47 -2.94
CA LYS A 396 -27.80 2.82 -3.93
C LYS A 396 -27.75 1.31 -3.82
N ARG A 397 -28.87 0.68 -4.17
CA ARG A 397 -29.03 -0.77 -4.26
C ARG A 397 -29.09 -1.24 -5.70
N PHE A 398 -28.62 -2.45 -5.94
CA PHE A 398 -28.66 -3.09 -7.25
C PHE A 398 -28.58 -4.60 -7.06
N ASN A 399 -28.90 -5.34 -8.11
CA ASN A 399 -28.87 -6.79 -8.07
C ASN A 399 -27.68 -7.36 -8.84
N VAL A 400 -27.13 -8.46 -8.30
CA VAL A 400 -26.19 -9.33 -9.00
C VAL A 400 -26.83 -10.72 -8.98
N ASP A 401 -27.39 -11.15 -10.10
CA ASP A 401 -28.29 -12.30 -10.20
C ASP A 401 -29.48 -12.14 -9.22
N ASP A 402 -29.66 -13.05 -8.29
CA ASP A 402 -30.72 -13.05 -7.26
C ASP A 402 -30.28 -12.42 -5.92
N ALA A 403 -29.04 -11.95 -5.82
CA ALA A 403 -28.53 -11.24 -4.65
C ALA A 403 -28.75 -9.73 -4.77
N GLU A 404 -29.20 -9.09 -3.67
CA GLU A 404 -29.30 -7.62 -3.57
C GLU A 404 -28.09 -7.07 -2.84
N LEU A 405 -27.40 -6.13 -3.47
CA LEU A 405 -26.24 -5.43 -2.92
C LEU A 405 -26.54 -3.94 -2.71
N GLU A 406 -25.82 -3.35 -1.78
CA GLU A 406 -25.86 -1.93 -1.46
C GLU A 406 -24.46 -1.35 -1.49
N VAL A 407 -24.30 -0.23 -2.19
CA VAL A 407 -23.04 0.54 -2.22
C VAL A 407 -23.27 1.86 -1.53
N THR A 408 -22.34 2.23 -0.64
CA THR A 408 -22.28 3.54 0.00
C THR A 408 -20.98 4.23 -0.39
N VAL A 409 -21.09 5.46 -0.89
CA VAL A 409 -19.99 6.31 -1.34
C VAL A 409 -20.03 7.62 -0.57
N ALA A 410 -18.88 8.02 -0.03
CA ALA A 410 -18.67 9.35 0.52
C ALA A 410 -17.97 10.21 -0.55
N TRP A 411 -18.47 11.42 -0.75
CA TRP A 411 -17.95 12.40 -1.67
C TRP A 411 -17.19 13.49 -0.92
N SER A 412 -16.09 13.94 -1.48
CA SER A 412 -15.30 15.02 -0.89
C SER A 412 -14.56 15.79 -1.97
N LEU A 413 -14.54 17.10 -1.85
CA LEU A 413 -13.59 17.96 -2.54
C LEU A 413 -12.15 17.57 -2.14
N LEU A 414 -11.17 18.06 -2.89
CA LEU A 414 -9.76 17.77 -2.69
C LEU A 414 -9.13 18.80 -1.73
N VAL A 415 -8.21 18.31 -0.90
CA VAL A 415 -7.29 19.14 -0.12
C VAL A 415 -6.12 19.52 -1.02
N VAL A 416 -5.75 20.79 -1.03
CA VAL A 416 -4.64 21.31 -1.86
C VAL A 416 -3.33 21.33 -1.09
N ASP A 417 -3.39 21.80 0.16
CA ASP A 417 -2.26 21.90 1.06
C ASP A 417 -2.68 21.49 2.46
N LYS A 418 -1.87 20.68 3.13
CA LYS A 418 -2.12 20.29 4.51
C LYS A 418 -2.19 21.47 5.47
N ASP A 419 -1.43 22.52 5.21
CA ASP A 419 -1.33 23.69 6.08
C ASP A 419 -2.62 24.52 6.05
N ASP A 420 -3.39 24.45 4.96
CA ASP A 420 -4.72 25.08 4.88
C ASP A 420 -5.72 24.46 5.86
N ILE A 421 -5.55 23.17 6.16
CA ILE A 421 -6.40 22.44 7.11
C ILE A 421 -6.08 22.83 8.56
N LEU A 422 -4.83 23.15 8.85
CA LEU A 422 -4.34 23.45 10.18
C LEU A 422 -4.55 24.91 10.59
N ARG A 423 -4.89 25.80 9.64
CA ARG A 423 -5.21 27.20 9.93
C ARG A 423 -6.55 27.27 10.67
N PRO A 424 -6.60 27.87 11.87
CA PRO A 424 -7.88 28.09 12.52
C PRO A 424 -8.73 28.96 11.59
N VAL A 425 -9.95 28.48 11.30
CA VAL A 425 -10.93 29.30 10.59
C VAL A 425 -11.11 30.57 11.42
N ALA A 426 -10.71 31.69 10.84
CA ALA A 426 -10.97 33.00 11.49
C ALA A 426 -12.49 33.15 11.61
N VAL A 427 -12.98 33.12 12.85
CA VAL A 427 -14.39 33.27 13.22
C VAL A 427 -14.79 34.73 13.04
#